data_b2a9bb47611fe675297ea87c12404285
#
_entry.id   b2a9bb47611fe675297ea87c12404285
#
_cell.length_a   1.000
_cell.length_b   1.000
_cell.length_c   1.000
_cell.angle_alpha   90.00
_cell.angle_beta   90.00
_cell.angle_gamma   90.00
#
_symmetry.space_group_name_H-M   'P 1'
#
loop_
_entity.id
_entity.type
_entity.pdbx_description
1 polymer ?
#
loop_
_entity_poly.entity_id
_entity_poly.type
_entity_poly.pdbx_seq_one_letter_code
_entity_poly.pdbx_strand_id
1 'polypeptide(L)'
;MVSVGDKARITKGHPIGYEDTITRMFLAASGETIYQLGYDFVQCQRDEFEIIEHAKDVHQQYHVGETVLYSRTPGEPPKEGLVFEVQYDKVGSASVPPIMYYIRAGYADFRIAYPHELMPVTYSLF
;
A
#
# COMPACT_ATOMS: atom_id res chain seq x y z
N MET A 1 -7.34 -8.59 7.59
CA MET A 1 -6.16 -7.95 7.00
C MET A 1 -6.54 -6.53 6.56
N VAL A 2 -5.68 -5.57 6.81
CA VAL A 2 -5.94 -4.17 6.48
C VAL A 2 -5.50 -3.90 5.05
N SER A 3 -6.35 -3.23 4.28
CA SER A 3 -6.09 -2.85 2.90
C SER A 3 -6.37 -1.36 2.73
N VAL A 4 -5.66 -0.70 1.81
CA VAL A 4 -6.09 0.63 1.37
C VAL A 4 -7.50 0.50 0.77
N GLY A 5 -8.33 1.52 0.97
CA GLY A 5 -9.73 1.48 0.60
C GLY A 5 -10.66 1.03 1.74
N ASP A 6 -10.12 0.37 2.78
CA ASP A 6 -10.91 0.03 3.97
C ASP A 6 -11.28 1.29 4.73
N LYS A 7 -12.43 1.27 5.38
CA LYS A 7 -12.87 2.35 6.24
C LYS A 7 -12.49 2.05 7.69
N ALA A 8 -11.86 3.01 8.34
CA ALA A 8 -11.34 2.86 9.68
C ALA A 8 -11.85 3.95 10.62
N ARG A 9 -11.86 3.63 11.92
CA ARG A 9 -12.21 4.57 12.99
C ARG A 9 -11.06 4.62 13.99
N ILE A 10 -10.63 5.82 14.33
CA ILE A 10 -9.59 6.01 15.34
C ILE A 10 -10.14 5.72 16.72
N THR A 11 -9.49 4.81 17.43
CA THR A 11 -9.87 4.38 18.79
C THR A 11 -8.92 4.86 19.86
N LYS A 12 -7.69 5.20 19.48
CA LYS A 12 -6.65 5.75 20.37
C LYS A 12 -5.95 6.90 19.66
N GLY A 13 -5.43 7.82 20.43
CA GLY A 13 -4.74 8.96 19.87
C GLY A 13 -5.71 10.07 19.50
N HIS A 14 -5.38 10.85 18.49
CA HIS A 14 -6.16 12.04 18.16
C HIS A 14 -6.31 12.14 16.63
N PRO A 15 -7.51 12.44 16.13
CA PRO A 15 -8.77 12.65 16.85
C PRO A 15 -9.55 11.34 17.05
N ILE A 16 -9.83 10.99 18.29
CA ILE A 16 -10.61 9.78 18.61
C ILE A 16 -12.01 9.88 17.99
N GLY A 17 -12.45 8.77 17.40
CA GLY A 17 -13.76 8.70 16.77
C GLY A 17 -13.79 9.13 15.32
N TYR A 18 -12.71 9.70 14.81
CA TYR A 18 -12.61 10.08 13.40
C TYR A 18 -12.67 8.83 12.51
N GLU A 19 -13.51 8.91 11.48
CA GLU A 19 -13.70 7.83 10.54
C GLU A 19 -13.38 8.30 9.13
N ASP A 20 -12.57 7.55 8.42
CA ASP A 20 -12.31 7.81 7.01
C ASP A 20 -11.72 6.57 6.34
N THR A 21 -11.57 6.65 5.03
CA THR A 21 -10.96 5.61 4.21
C THR A 21 -9.44 5.64 4.37
N ILE A 22 -8.83 4.47 4.50
CA ILE A 22 -7.37 4.35 4.45
C ILE A 22 -6.93 4.61 3.03
N THR A 23 -6.21 5.72 2.85
CA THR A 23 -5.77 6.17 1.52
C THR A 23 -4.30 5.87 1.25
N ARG A 24 -3.54 5.58 2.31
CA ARG A 24 -2.10 5.39 2.18
C ARG A 24 -1.57 4.55 3.33
N MET A 25 -0.64 3.67 3.01
CA MET A 25 0.19 2.97 3.98
C MET A 25 1.64 3.16 3.59
N PHE A 26 2.51 3.38 4.54
CA PHE A 26 3.93 3.52 4.23
C PHE A 26 4.80 3.02 5.38
N LEU A 27 6.04 2.67 5.02
CA LEU A 27 7.03 2.19 5.95
C LEU A 27 7.76 3.39 6.56
N ALA A 28 7.68 3.53 7.87
CA ALA A 28 8.44 4.56 8.60
C ALA A 28 9.89 4.13 8.78
N ALA A 29 10.76 5.08 9.11
CA ALA A 29 12.17 4.82 9.37
C ALA A 29 12.38 3.82 10.53
N SER A 30 11.44 3.74 11.46
CA SER A 30 11.43 2.78 12.56
C SER A 30 11.15 1.34 12.14
N GLY A 31 10.70 1.13 10.90
CA GLY A 31 10.25 -0.17 10.42
C GLY A 31 8.76 -0.43 10.63
N GLU A 32 8.06 0.49 11.29
CA GLU A 32 6.62 0.39 11.49
C GLU A 32 5.84 0.83 10.25
N THR A 33 4.67 0.24 10.05
CA THR A 33 3.74 0.70 9.02
C THR A 33 2.86 1.80 9.59
N ILE A 34 2.81 2.93 8.89
CA ILE A 34 1.93 4.06 9.21
C ILE A 34 0.76 4.05 8.22
N TYR A 35 -0.42 4.34 8.74
CA TYR A 35 -1.66 4.37 7.97
C TYR A 35 -2.19 5.79 7.93
N GLN A 36 -2.57 6.25 6.74
CA GLN A 36 -3.19 7.55 6.58
C GLN A 36 -4.68 7.38 6.27
N LEU A 37 -5.49 8.10 7.03
CA LEU A 37 -6.94 8.14 6.85
C LEU A 37 -7.32 9.43 6.13
N GLY A 38 -8.04 9.29 5.00
CA GLY A 38 -8.44 10.45 4.21
C GLY A 38 -7.25 11.17 3.57
N TYR A 39 -7.46 12.43 3.24
CA TYR A 39 -6.46 13.27 2.57
C TYR A 39 -5.98 14.43 3.41
N ASP A 40 -6.42 14.51 4.67
CA ASP A 40 -6.11 15.63 5.58
C ASP A 40 -4.96 15.31 6.55
N PHE A 41 -4.07 14.40 6.16
CA PHE A 41 -2.86 14.05 6.91
C PHE A 41 -3.10 13.44 8.30
N VAL A 42 -4.25 12.82 8.51
CA VAL A 42 -4.49 12.05 9.72
C VAL A 42 -3.75 10.73 9.60
N GLN A 43 -2.70 10.54 10.41
CA GLN A 43 -1.85 9.37 10.37
C GLN A 43 -1.91 8.63 11.70
N CYS A 44 -1.87 7.31 11.67
CA CYS A 44 -1.94 6.50 12.87
C CYS A 44 -1.22 5.16 12.68
N GLN A 45 -0.94 4.52 13.81
CA GLN A 45 -0.39 3.18 13.86
C GLN A 45 -1.52 2.16 13.87
N ARG A 46 -1.20 0.89 13.63
CA ARG A 46 -2.21 -0.17 13.52
C ARG A 46 -3.07 -0.35 14.78
N ASP A 47 -2.50 -0.15 15.96
CA ASP A 47 -3.21 -0.30 17.23
C ASP A 47 -4.08 0.90 17.61
N GLU A 48 -4.04 1.97 16.80
CA GLU A 48 -4.78 3.20 17.06
C GLU A 48 -6.13 3.28 16.35
N PHE A 49 -6.45 2.30 15.52
CA PHE A 49 -7.72 2.30 14.78
C PHE A 49 -8.28 0.89 14.65
N GLU A 50 -9.56 0.82 14.34
CA GLU A 50 -10.26 -0.42 13.99
C GLU A 50 -10.84 -0.29 12.58
N ILE A 51 -10.95 -1.41 11.88
CA ILE A 51 -11.61 -1.46 10.58
C ILE A 51 -13.11 -1.59 10.82
N ILE A 52 -13.89 -0.67 10.25
CA ILE A 52 -15.35 -0.69 10.36
C ILE A 52 -16.03 -1.17 9.08
N GLU A 53 -15.34 -1.11 7.94
CA GLU A 53 -15.85 -1.64 6.69
C GLU A 53 -14.68 -1.98 5.78
N HIS A 54 -14.65 -3.21 5.26
CA HIS A 54 -13.63 -3.62 4.30
C HIS A 54 -13.99 -3.16 2.89
N ALA A 55 -12.96 -2.77 2.11
CA ALA A 55 -13.14 -2.39 0.73
C ALA A 55 -13.67 -3.57 -0.09
N LYS A 56 -14.68 -3.31 -0.94
CA LYS A 56 -15.32 -4.33 -1.78
C LYS A 56 -14.72 -4.37 -3.19
N ASP A 57 -14.31 -3.22 -3.69
CA ASP A 57 -13.90 -3.05 -5.08
C ASP A 57 -12.39 -2.93 -5.25
N VAL A 58 -11.65 -3.03 -4.14
CA VAL A 58 -10.21 -2.85 -4.13
C VAL A 58 -9.58 -4.05 -3.47
N HIS A 59 -8.58 -4.64 -4.11
CA HIS A 59 -7.84 -5.77 -3.57
C HIS A 59 -6.35 -5.43 -3.53
N GLN A 60 -5.84 -5.22 -2.33
CA GLN A 60 -4.41 -4.99 -2.11
C GLN A 60 -3.71 -6.35 -2.04
N GLN A 61 -2.90 -6.65 -3.05
CA GLN A 61 -2.20 -7.94 -3.15
C GLN A 61 -0.89 -7.97 -2.36
N TYR A 62 -0.24 -6.81 -2.22
CA TYR A 62 1.08 -6.72 -1.62
C TYR A 62 1.06 -5.79 -0.42
N HIS A 63 1.83 -6.13 0.61
CA HIS A 63 1.90 -5.35 1.85
C HIS A 63 3.17 -4.52 1.90
N VAL A 64 3.09 -3.42 2.65
CA VAL A 64 4.28 -2.63 2.98
C VAL A 64 5.30 -3.52 3.69
N GLY A 65 6.54 -3.48 3.24
CA GLY A 65 7.61 -4.32 3.75
C GLY A 65 7.82 -5.61 2.97
N GLU A 66 6.93 -5.94 2.04
CA GLU A 66 7.04 -7.14 1.21
C GLU A 66 8.02 -6.90 0.05
N THR A 67 8.80 -7.92 -0.27
CA THR A 67 9.64 -7.92 -1.47
C THR A 67 8.84 -8.47 -2.64
N VAL A 68 8.89 -7.76 -3.76
CA VAL A 68 8.19 -8.12 -4.99
C VAL A 68 9.15 -8.09 -6.17
N LEU A 69 8.74 -8.70 -7.28
CA LEU A 69 9.40 -8.57 -8.55
C LEU A 69 8.64 -7.55 -9.40
N TYR A 70 9.36 -6.67 -10.07
CA TYR A 70 8.75 -5.72 -11.00
C TYR A 70 9.48 -5.72 -12.34
N SER A 71 8.73 -5.46 -13.40
CA SER A 71 9.28 -5.36 -14.75
C SER A 71 8.67 -4.14 -15.42
N ARG A 72 9.51 -3.27 -15.97
CA ARG A 72 9.09 -2.05 -16.64
C ARG A 72 8.66 -2.28 -18.08
N THR A 73 9.41 -3.16 -18.74
CA THR A 73 9.28 -3.39 -20.17
C THR A 73 9.08 -4.86 -20.41
N PRO A 74 8.12 -5.26 -21.26
CA PRO A 74 7.97 -6.66 -21.64
C PRO A 74 9.27 -7.21 -22.19
N GLY A 75 9.72 -8.35 -21.65
CA GLY A 75 10.97 -9.01 -22.04
C GLY A 75 12.19 -8.62 -21.22
N GLU A 76 12.10 -7.60 -20.36
CA GLU A 76 13.15 -7.29 -19.39
C GLU A 76 13.13 -8.29 -18.24
N PRO A 77 14.30 -8.74 -17.74
CA PRO A 77 14.33 -9.56 -16.55
C PRO A 77 13.72 -8.80 -15.37
N PRO A 78 12.81 -9.41 -14.60
CA PRO A 78 12.24 -8.76 -13.45
C PRO A 78 13.30 -8.48 -12.37
N LYS A 79 13.12 -7.37 -11.66
CA LYS A 79 14.01 -6.94 -10.58
C LYS A 79 13.28 -7.02 -9.26
N GLU A 80 14.01 -7.30 -8.18
CA GLU A 80 13.45 -7.28 -6.84
C GLU A 80 13.34 -5.85 -6.33
N GLY A 81 12.26 -5.57 -5.61
CA GLY A 81 12.06 -4.30 -4.94
C GLY A 81 11.25 -4.47 -3.67
N LEU A 82 11.40 -3.50 -2.77
CA LEU A 82 10.66 -3.44 -1.52
C LEU A 82 9.43 -2.54 -1.67
N VAL A 83 8.27 -3.05 -1.31
CA VAL A 83 7.06 -2.22 -1.23
C VAL A 83 7.18 -1.34 0.02
N PHE A 84 7.42 -0.05 -0.17
CA PHE A 84 7.54 0.87 0.96
C PHE A 84 6.33 1.78 1.15
N GLU A 85 5.44 1.83 0.16
CA GLU A 85 4.21 2.60 0.25
C GLU A 85 3.15 2.02 -0.67
N VAL A 86 1.89 2.06 -0.22
CA VAL A 86 0.71 1.70 -1.01
C VAL A 86 -0.26 2.87 -0.94
N GLN A 87 -0.75 3.31 -2.09
CA GLN A 87 -1.72 4.40 -2.17
C GLN A 87 -3.02 3.94 -2.84
N TYR A 88 -4.11 4.48 -2.34
CA TYR A 88 -5.42 4.31 -2.92
C TYR A 88 -5.89 5.66 -3.45
N ASP A 89 -6.21 5.70 -4.73
CA ASP A 89 -6.76 6.89 -5.35
C ASP A 89 -8.01 6.48 -6.13
N LYS A 90 -9.15 6.98 -5.69
CA LYS A 90 -10.41 6.73 -6.37
C LYS A 90 -10.52 7.64 -7.58
N VAL A 91 -9.72 7.34 -8.61
CA VAL A 91 -9.79 8.02 -9.89
C VAL A 91 -10.99 7.46 -10.65
N GLY A 92 -11.84 8.32 -11.15
CA GLY A 92 -13.05 7.90 -11.88
C GLY A 92 -12.77 7.34 -13.27
N SER A 93 -11.56 6.88 -13.56
CA SER A 93 -11.17 6.31 -14.84
C SER A 93 -10.96 4.80 -14.73
N ALA A 94 -11.65 4.04 -15.57
CA ALA A 94 -11.50 2.59 -15.61
C ALA A 94 -10.12 2.14 -16.15
N SER A 95 -9.36 3.05 -16.76
CA SER A 95 -8.03 2.73 -17.30
C SER A 95 -6.92 2.84 -16.27
N VAL A 96 -7.17 3.45 -15.12
CA VAL A 96 -6.17 3.63 -14.06
C VAL A 96 -6.60 2.82 -12.84
N PRO A 97 -5.81 1.81 -12.44
CA PRO A 97 -6.12 1.05 -11.23
C PRO A 97 -6.15 1.96 -9.99
N PRO A 98 -7.05 1.72 -9.04
CA PRO A 98 -7.14 2.55 -7.84
C PRO A 98 -5.99 2.36 -6.86
N ILE A 99 -5.17 1.33 -7.02
CA ILE A 99 -4.04 1.05 -6.14
C ILE A 99 -2.73 1.29 -6.88
N MET A 100 -1.83 2.05 -6.26
CA MET A 100 -0.46 2.24 -6.70
C MET A 100 0.50 1.77 -5.62
N TYR A 101 1.58 1.12 -6.05
CA TYR A 101 2.65 0.68 -5.16
C TYR A 101 3.91 1.51 -5.41
N TYR A 102 4.54 1.93 -4.33
CA TYR A 102 5.84 2.57 -4.39
C TYR A 102 6.89 1.55 -4.04
N ILE A 103 7.78 1.29 -4.98
CA ILE A 103 8.79 0.24 -4.91
C ILE A 103 10.17 0.87 -4.78
N ARG A 104 10.94 0.39 -3.83
CA ARG A 104 12.34 0.75 -3.68
C ARG A 104 13.19 -0.38 -4.25
N ALA A 105 13.89 -0.11 -5.37
CA ALA A 105 14.63 -1.11 -6.10
C ALA A 105 16.14 -1.04 -5.89
N GLY A 106 16.58 -0.24 -4.93
CA GLY A 106 17.97 -0.03 -4.63
C GLY A 106 18.15 1.21 -3.78
N TYR A 107 19.36 1.65 -3.60
CA TYR A 107 19.68 2.73 -2.66
C TYR A 107 18.99 4.06 -3.00
N ALA A 108 18.82 4.37 -4.27
CA ALA A 108 18.21 5.63 -4.71
C ALA A 108 17.21 5.44 -5.84
N ASP A 109 16.76 4.21 -6.08
CA ASP A 109 15.86 3.90 -7.18
C ASP A 109 14.47 3.63 -6.64
N PHE A 110 13.60 4.62 -6.77
CA PHE A 110 12.20 4.55 -6.36
C PHE A 110 11.33 4.51 -7.61
N ARG A 111 10.36 3.60 -7.61
CA ARG A 111 9.47 3.38 -8.75
C ARG A 111 8.03 3.37 -8.29
N ILE A 112 7.14 3.91 -9.12
CA ILE A 112 5.71 3.74 -8.97
C ILE A 112 5.31 2.57 -9.87
N ALA A 113 4.59 1.61 -9.31
CA ALA A 113 4.14 0.44 -10.04
C ALA A 113 2.65 0.19 -9.80
N TYR A 114 1.97 -0.24 -10.85
CA TYR A 114 0.59 -0.71 -10.78
C TYR A 114 0.57 -2.22 -10.53
N PRO A 115 -0.56 -2.76 -10.04
CA PRO A 115 -0.63 -4.20 -9.71
C PRO A 115 -0.17 -5.14 -10.83
N HIS A 116 -0.49 -4.81 -12.08
CA HIS A 116 -0.14 -5.67 -13.23
C HIS A 116 1.37 -5.68 -13.55
N GLU A 117 2.14 -4.74 -13.00
CA GLU A 117 3.59 -4.66 -13.20
C GLU A 117 4.37 -5.42 -12.15
N LEU A 118 3.68 -6.00 -11.18
CA LEU A 118 4.27 -6.66 -10.02
C LEU A 118 3.97 -8.15 -10.00
N MET A 119 4.91 -8.91 -9.46
CA MET A 119 4.77 -10.34 -9.24
C MET A 119 5.30 -10.70 -7.85
N PRO A 120 4.73 -11.71 -7.18
CA PRO A 120 5.31 -12.19 -5.93
C PRO A 120 6.67 -12.84 -6.19
N VAL A 121 7.57 -12.72 -5.22
CA VAL A 121 8.83 -13.46 -5.26
C VAL A 121 8.52 -14.91 -4.90
N THR A 122 8.71 -15.80 -5.86
CA THR A 122 8.57 -17.23 -5.61
C THR A 122 9.94 -17.87 -5.65
N TYR A 123 10.35 -18.45 -4.54
CA TYR A 123 11.59 -19.19 -4.49
C TYR A 123 11.32 -20.64 -4.87
N SER A 124 12.03 -21.11 -5.88
CA SER A 124 12.03 -22.54 -6.19
C SER A 124 12.95 -23.23 -5.20
N LEU A 125 12.45 -24.30 -4.57
CA LEU A 125 13.23 -25.13 -3.66
C LEU A 125 14.06 -26.20 -4.39
N PHE A 126 14.16 -26.11 -5.68
CA PHE A 126 14.89 -27.06 -6.50
C PHE A 126 16.07 -26.46 -7.20
#